data_6bd716409809ee898c0de1a3b3766904
#
_entry.id   6bd716409809ee898c0de1a3b3766904
#
_cell.length_a   1.000
_cell.length_b   1.000
_cell.length_c   1.000
_cell.angle_alpha   90.00
_cell.angle_beta   90.00
_cell.angle_gamma   90.00
#
_symmetry.space_group_name_H-M   'P 1'
#
loop_
_entity.id
_entity.type
_entity.pdbx_description
1 polymer ?
#
loop_
_entity_poly.entity_id
_entity_poly.type
_entity_poly.pdbx_seq_one_letter_code
_entity_poly.pdbx_strand_id
1 'polypeptide(L)'
;MATAKSIRKPLINLQDIAEQAALSAEMMDQVRAVMLNPTSRKQDLIINLSQLAGYCGVEKGTIVHRMTKGDLPPGNLNTTGSRREFNLSEARAWIRAYRKDKLRPAGAEAVTIAIANFKGGVGKTTTAMTLAQGLSLLGLRVL
;
A
#
# COMPACT_ATOMS: atom_id res chain seq x y z
N MET A 1 5.18 15.52 -67.67
CA MET A 1 6.36 14.86 -67.09
C MET A 1 6.49 15.29 -65.63
N ALA A 2 6.08 14.45 -64.67
CA ALA A 2 6.16 14.73 -63.25
C ALA A 2 7.41 14.05 -62.72
N THR A 3 8.35 14.85 -62.22
CA THR A 3 9.63 14.40 -61.65
C THR A 3 9.36 13.78 -60.28
N ALA A 4 9.55 12.49 -60.13
CA ALA A 4 9.47 11.77 -58.88
C ALA A 4 10.60 12.25 -57.93
N LYS A 5 10.21 12.93 -56.86
CA LYS A 5 11.10 13.38 -55.80
C LYS A 5 11.51 12.16 -54.97
N SER A 6 12.71 11.65 -55.17
CA SER A 6 13.29 10.56 -54.37
C SER A 6 13.40 10.99 -52.92
N ILE A 7 12.57 10.42 -52.06
CA ILE A 7 12.67 10.53 -50.61
C ILE A 7 13.84 9.66 -50.14
N ARG A 8 15.02 10.27 -49.99
CA ARG A 8 16.14 9.61 -49.34
C ARG A 8 15.75 9.40 -47.85
N LYS A 9 15.61 8.14 -47.44
CA LYS A 9 15.52 7.80 -46.00
C LYS A 9 16.78 8.35 -45.31
N PRO A 10 16.64 9.06 -44.18
CA PRO A 10 17.81 9.48 -43.43
C PRO A 10 18.60 8.25 -43.00
N LEU A 11 19.90 8.24 -43.33
CA LEU A 11 20.82 7.23 -42.82
C LEU A 11 20.90 7.42 -41.31
N ILE A 12 20.41 6.46 -40.53
CA ILE A 12 20.51 6.46 -39.08
C ILE A 12 22.00 6.34 -38.73
N ASN A 13 22.55 7.38 -38.11
CA ASN A 13 23.95 7.38 -37.67
C ASN A 13 24.04 6.69 -36.28
N LEU A 14 25.06 5.84 -36.11
CA LEU A 14 25.32 5.20 -34.82
C LEU A 14 25.55 6.21 -33.68
N GLN A 15 26.07 7.39 -33.99
CA GLN A 15 26.23 8.47 -33.02
C GLN A 15 24.88 9.03 -32.54
N ASP A 16 23.93 9.23 -33.48
CA ASP A 16 22.59 9.70 -33.10
C ASP A 16 21.87 8.70 -32.21
N ILE A 17 22.05 7.41 -32.43
CA ILE A 17 21.51 6.35 -31.58
C ILE A 17 22.16 6.39 -30.18
N ALA A 18 23.47 6.56 -30.14
CA ALA A 18 24.20 6.63 -28.85
C ALA A 18 23.78 7.85 -28.03
N GLU A 19 23.61 9.01 -28.68
CA GLU A 19 23.13 10.23 -28.00
C GLU A 19 21.70 10.07 -27.50
N GLN A 20 20.80 9.49 -28.28
CA GLN A 20 19.43 9.21 -27.85
C GLN A 20 19.37 8.19 -26.71
N ALA A 21 20.23 7.18 -26.73
CA ALA A 21 20.35 6.22 -25.64
C ALA A 21 20.84 6.88 -24.34
N ALA A 22 21.84 7.76 -24.43
CA ALA A 22 22.35 8.51 -23.29
C ALA A 22 21.30 9.43 -22.68
N LEU A 23 20.57 10.20 -23.52
CA LEU A 23 19.47 11.06 -23.08
C LEU A 23 18.35 10.25 -22.42
N SER A 24 18.01 9.10 -22.98
CA SER A 24 17.01 8.20 -22.41
C SER A 24 17.44 7.63 -21.06
N ALA A 25 18.70 7.27 -20.90
CA ALA A 25 19.26 6.77 -19.64
C ALA A 25 19.22 7.87 -18.55
N GLU A 26 19.62 9.09 -18.88
CA GLU A 26 19.58 10.23 -17.95
C GLU A 26 18.14 10.56 -17.52
N MET A 27 17.19 10.54 -18.46
CA MET A 27 15.77 10.76 -18.17
C MET A 27 15.20 9.65 -17.26
N MET A 28 15.60 8.39 -17.48
CA MET A 28 15.22 7.27 -16.62
C MET A 28 15.81 7.40 -15.22
N ASP A 29 17.03 7.88 -15.07
CA ASP A 29 17.66 8.10 -13.76
C ASP A 29 16.98 9.26 -13.01
N GLN A 30 16.60 10.32 -13.70
CA GLN A 30 15.82 11.42 -13.11
C GLN A 30 14.44 10.92 -12.62
N VAL A 31 13.73 10.14 -13.43
CA VAL A 31 12.45 9.53 -13.06
C VAL A 31 12.62 8.61 -11.84
N ARG A 32 13.67 7.78 -11.84
CA ARG A 32 14.00 6.92 -10.69
C ARG A 32 14.29 7.73 -9.43
N ALA A 33 15.06 8.81 -9.53
CA ALA A 33 15.38 9.67 -8.40
C ALA A 33 14.12 10.31 -7.79
N VAL A 34 13.15 10.72 -8.62
CA VAL A 34 11.88 11.28 -8.16
C VAL A 34 10.97 10.20 -7.57
N MET A 35 10.87 9.04 -8.20
CA MET A 35 9.98 7.94 -7.77
C MET A 35 10.51 7.18 -6.55
N LEU A 36 11.84 7.07 -6.43
CA LEU A 36 12.52 6.35 -5.35
C LEU A 36 13.12 7.30 -4.31
N ASN A 37 12.67 8.55 -4.28
CA ASN A 37 13.16 9.53 -3.32
C ASN A 37 13.06 8.97 -1.89
N PRO A 38 14.18 8.71 -1.19
CA PRO A 38 14.18 8.14 0.14
C PRO A 38 13.53 9.05 1.18
N THR A 39 13.29 10.31 0.83
CA THR A 39 12.58 11.28 1.68
C THR A 39 11.07 11.30 1.45
N SER A 40 10.55 10.62 0.42
CA SER A 40 9.12 10.40 0.28
C SER A 40 8.66 9.46 1.40
N ARG A 41 8.37 10.00 2.57
CA ARG A 41 7.74 9.26 3.66
C ARG A 41 6.42 8.73 3.12
N LYS A 42 6.27 7.41 3.11
CA LYS A 42 4.96 6.79 3.00
C LYS A 42 4.06 7.47 4.02
N GLN A 43 2.97 8.07 3.58
CA GLN A 43 1.96 8.57 4.53
C GLN A 43 1.49 7.38 5.35
N ASP A 44 1.59 7.51 6.66
CA ASP A 44 1.08 6.48 7.56
C ASP A 44 -0.42 6.32 7.32
N LEU A 45 -0.88 5.08 7.31
CA LEU A 45 -2.30 4.80 7.17
C LEU A 45 -3.03 5.33 8.41
N ILE A 46 -3.83 6.36 8.20
CA ILE A 46 -4.69 6.96 9.24
C ILE A 46 -6.09 6.35 9.13
N ILE A 47 -6.57 5.79 10.22
CA ILE A 47 -7.88 5.15 10.33
C ILE A 47 -8.77 6.05 11.19
N ASN A 48 -9.90 6.47 10.65
CA ASN A 48 -10.86 7.26 11.40
C ASN A 48 -11.78 6.38 12.28
N LEU A 49 -12.50 7.00 13.20
CA LEU A 49 -13.37 6.29 14.14
C LEU A 49 -14.45 5.43 13.46
N SER A 50 -14.97 5.89 12.31
CA SER A 50 -15.99 5.14 11.55
C SER A 50 -15.42 3.87 10.92
N GLN A 51 -14.23 3.98 10.34
CA GLN A 51 -13.51 2.84 9.77
C GLN A 51 -13.11 1.85 10.86
N LEU A 52 -12.63 2.36 12.00
CA LEU A 52 -12.26 1.51 13.14
C LEU A 52 -13.47 0.71 13.65
N ALA A 53 -14.62 1.36 13.80
CA ALA A 53 -15.86 0.70 14.22
C ALA A 53 -16.28 -0.39 13.22
N GLY A 54 -16.19 -0.12 11.92
CA GLY A 54 -16.43 -1.11 10.87
C GLY A 54 -15.48 -2.31 10.94
N TYR A 55 -14.19 -2.09 11.13
CA TYR A 55 -13.22 -3.19 11.29
C TYR A 55 -13.44 -4.01 12.56
N CYS A 56 -13.86 -3.37 13.66
CA CYS A 56 -14.20 -4.05 14.90
C CYS A 56 -15.56 -4.77 14.82
N GLY A 57 -16.43 -4.43 13.87
CA GLY A 57 -17.79 -4.96 13.74
C GLY A 57 -18.74 -4.44 14.82
N VAL A 58 -18.55 -3.18 15.29
CA VAL A 58 -19.34 -2.56 16.34
C VAL A 58 -19.75 -1.13 15.95
N GLU A 59 -20.70 -0.56 16.67
CA GLU A 59 -21.09 0.84 16.48
C GLU A 59 -20.05 1.83 17.04
N LYS A 60 -19.99 3.03 16.46
CA LYS A 60 -19.10 4.10 16.91
C LYS A 60 -19.23 4.41 18.38
N GLY A 61 -20.46 4.44 18.90
CA GLY A 61 -20.75 4.69 20.30
C GLY A 61 -20.06 3.70 21.23
N THR A 62 -20.00 2.44 20.85
CA THR A 62 -19.31 1.39 21.59
C THR A 62 -17.81 1.65 21.68
N ILE A 63 -17.17 2.10 20.58
CA ILE A 63 -15.75 2.49 20.60
C ILE A 63 -15.54 3.68 21.52
N VAL A 64 -16.35 4.74 21.39
CA VAL A 64 -16.24 5.94 22.23
C VAL A 64 -16.40 5.58 23.71
N HIS A 65 -17.42 4.81 24.07
CA HIS A 65 -17.64 4.37 25.44
C HIS A 65 -16.46 3.54 25.98
N ARG A 66 -15.88 2.67 25.17
CA ARG A 66 -14.75 1.87 25.62
C ARG A 66 -13.45 2.68 25.74
N MET A 67 -13.29 3.74 24.94
CA MET A 67 -12.15 4.64 25.08
C MET A 67 -12.07 5.29 26.45
N THR A 68 -13.23 5.55 27.09
CA THR A 68 -13.27 6.13 28.46
C THR A 68 -12.74 5.18 29.54
N LYS A 69 -12.69 3.87 29.24
CA LYS A 69 -12.12 2.86 30.16
C LYS A 69 -10.59 2.83 30.15
N GLY A 70 -9.95 3.37 29.12
CA GLY A 70 -8.50 3.53 29.03
C GLY A 70 -7.69 2.25 28.83
N ASP A 71 -8.33 1.11 28.56
CA ASP A 71 -7.66 -0.20 28.32
C ASP A 71 -7.11 -0.36 26.89
N LEU A 72 -7.50 0.52 25.97
CA LEU A 72 -7.07 0.52 24.58
C LEU A 72 -6.60 1.92 24.16
N PRO A 73 -5.73 2.02 23.14
CA PRO A 73 -5.19 3.30 22.71
C PRO A 73 -6.31 4.30 22.35
N PRO A 74 -6.29 5.55 22.88
CA PRO A 74 -7.35 6.52 22.64
C PRO A 74 -7.30 7.14 21.22
N GLY A 75 -6.25 6.87 20.43
CA GLY A 75 -5.98 7.58 19.18
C GLY A 75 -5.59 9.04 19.41
N ASN A 76 -5.25 9.72 18.33
CA ASN A 76 -4.87 11.12 18.34
C ASN A 76 -6.00 11.99 17.78
N LEU A 77 -6.08 13.25 18.21
CA LEU A 77 -6.94 14.22 17.55
C LEU A 77 -6.25 14.70 16.26
N ASN A 78 -7.01 14.88 15.21
CA ASN A 78 -6.51 15.49 13.98
C ASN A 78 -6.05 16.93 14.24
N THR A 79 -5.38 17.55 13.28
CA THR A 79 -4.85 18.92 13.37
C THR A 79 -5.90 19.98 13.73
N THR A 80 -7.18 19.73 13.42
CA THR A 80 -8.30 20.63 13.75
C THR A 80 -8.97 20.29 15.09
N GLY A 81 -8.54 19.25 15.80
CA GLY A 81 -9.12 18.81 17.06
C GLY A 81 -10.54 18.22 16.97
N SER A 82 -11.09 18.07 15.76
CA SER A 82 -12.49 17.70 15.52
C SER A 82 -12.74 16.21 15.36
N ARG A 83 -11.71 15.43 14.97
CA ARG A 83 -11.83 14.00 14.68
C ARG A 83 -10.72 13.20 15.32
N ARG A 84 -11.07 12.01 15.81
CA ARG A 84 -10.07 11.04 16.28
C ARG A 84 -9.55 10.21 15.12
N GLU A 85 -8.26 10.03 15.12
CA GLU A 85 -7.48 9.31 14.15
C GLU A 85 -6.61 8.27 14.87
N PHE A 86 -6.51 7.10 14.27
CA PHE A 86 -5.75 5.97 14.80
C PHE A 86 -4.69 5.57 13.79
N ASN A 87 -3.48 5.36 14.24
CA ASN A 87 -2.48 4.72 13.41
C ASN A 87 -2.75 3.22 13.30
N LEU A 88 -2.05 2.54 12.40
CA LEU A 88 -2.28 1.12 12.13
C LEU A 88 -2.05 0.24 13.36
N SER A 89 -1.09 0.56 14.22
CA SER A 89 -0.79 -0.23 15.43
C SER A 89 -1.91 -0.10 16.47
N GLU A 90 -2.42 1.10 16.67
CA GLU A 90 -3.56 1.38 17.56
C GLU A 90 -4.83 0.70 17.05
N ALA A 91 -5.13 0.85 15.77
CA ALA A 91 -6.28 0.20 15.16
C ALA A 91 -6.22 -1.33 15.28
N ARG A 92 -5.04 -1.94 15.10
CA ARG A 92 -4.86 -3.39 15.29
C ARG A 92 -5.09 -3.83 16.73
N ALA A 93 -4.71 -3.02 17.73
CA ALA A 93 -5.00 -3.31 19.13
C ALA A 93 -6.52 -3.39 19.38
N TRP A 94 -7.27 -2.42 18.83
CA TRP A 94 -8.73 -2.40 18.89
C TRP A 94 -9.35 -3.61 18.20
N ILE A 95 -8.96 -3.88 16.96
CA ILE A 95 -9.50 -4.98 16.16
C ILE A 95 -9.26 -6.31 16.86
N ARG A 96 -8.06 -6.53 17.39
CA ARG A 96 -7.74 -7.74 18.15
C ARG A 96 -8.57 -7.88 19.42
N ALA A 97 -8.84 -6.78 20.12
CA ALA A 97 -9.64 -6.81 21.33
C ALA A 97 -11.10 -7.22 21.06
N TYR A 98 -11.68 -6.75 19.92
CA TYR A 98 -13.07 -7.04 19.56
C TYR A 98 -13.25 -8.33 18.75
N ARG A 99 -12.21 -8.86 18.15
CA ARG A 99 -12.26 -10.07 17.30
C ARG A 99 -11.50 -11.26 17.90
N LYS A 100 -11.34 -11.31 19.20
CA LYS A 100 -10.62 -12.38 19.91
C LYS A 100 -11.10 -13.79 19.54
N ASP A 101 -12.41 -13.95 19.41
CA ASP A 101 -13.09 -15.18 19.01
C ASP A 101 -12.84 -15.59 17.55
N LYS A 102 -12.47 -14.64 16.70
CA LYS A 102 -12.18 -14.86 15.27
C LYS A 102 -10.67 -14.90 14.96
N LEU A 103 -9.86 -14.67 15.98
CA LEU A 103 -8.40 -14.78 15.84
C LEU A 103 -7.98 -16.24 16.03
N ARG A 104 -6.81 -16.54 15.49
CA ARG A 104 -6.21 -17.87 15.63
C ARG A 104 -6.09 -18.28 17.11
N PRO A 105 -6.55 -19.48 17.49
CA PRO A 105 -6.37 -20.00 18.84
C PRO A 105 -4.88 -20.12 19.22
N ALA A 106 -4.58 -20.01 20.49
CA ALA A 106 -3.25 -20.27 20.99
C ALA A 106 -2.85 -21.74 20.67
N GLY A 107 -1.63 -21.93 20.15
CA GLY A 107 -1.13 -23.26 19.76
C GLY A 107 -1.55 -23.78 18.39
N ALA A 108 -2.46 -23.11 17.69
CA ALA A 108 -2.79 -23.49 16.31
C ALA A 108 -1.59 -23.29 15.36
N GLU A 109 -1.41 -24.13 14.36
CA GLU A 109 -0.32 -24.02 13.39
C GLU A 109 -0.51 -22.86 12.42
N ALA A 110 0.59 -22.29 11.94
CA ALA A 110 0.55 -21.21 10.95
C ALA A 110 0.01 -21.73 9.61
N VAL A 111 -0.85 -20.95 8.98
CA VAL A 111 -1.34 -21.23 7.62
C VAL A 111 -0.43 -20.52 6.64
N THR A 112 0.11 -21.26 5.68
CA THR A 112 0.87 -20.72 4.55
C THR A 112 -0.04 -20.61 3.35
N ILE A 113 -0.12 -19.41 2.75
CA ILE A 113 -0.92 -19.15 1.54
C ILE A 113 0.05 -18.88 0.40
N ALA A 114 0.03 -19.73 -0.65
CA ALA A 114 0.82 -19.54 -1.86
C ALA A 114 -0.04 -18.95 -2.97
N ILE A 115 0.43 -17.86 -3.60
CA ILE A 115 -0.20 -17.25 -4.77
C ILE A 115 0.63 -17.63 -5.99
N ALA A 116 0.15 -18.58 -6.76
CA ALA A 116 0.85 -19.17 -7.89
C ALA A 116 0.10 -18.94 -9.21
N ASN A 117 0.86 -18.70 -10.28
CA ASN A 117 0.40 -18.73 -11.66
C ASN A 117 1.63 -18.86 -12.57
N PHE A 118 1.55 -19.68 -13.61
CA PHE A 118 2.67 -19.93 -14.56
C PHE A 118 2.98 -18.72 -15.45
N LYS A 119 2.01 -17.83 -15.68
CA LYS A 119 2.19 -16.64 -16.52
C LYS A 119 2.88 -15.52 -15.74
N GLY A 120 3.88 -14.87 -16.36
CA GLY A 120 4.50 -13.64 -15.86
C GLY A 120 3.54 -12.44 -15.93
N GLY A 121 3.76 -11.43 -15.05
CA GLY A 121 3.01 -10.16 -15.12
C GLY A 121 1.54 -10.19 -14.68
N VAL A 122 1.01 -11.30 -14.18
CA VAL A 122 -0.41 -11.47 -13.81
C VAL A 122 -0.76 -10.97 -12.39
N GLY A 123 0.07 -10.14 -11.78
CA GLY A 123 -0.25 -9.50 -10.51
C GLY A 123 -0.05 -10.38 -9.26
N LYS A 124 0.70 -11.48 -9.31
CA LYS A 124 0.93 -12.36 -8.15
C LYS A 124 1.43 -11.60 -6.92
N THR A 125 2.45 -10.78 -7.10
CA THR A 125 3.04 -9.97 -6.01
C THR A 125 2.03 -8.95 -5.47
N THR A 126 1.30 -8.27 -6.36
CA THR A 126 0.27 -7.31 -5.96
C THR A 126 -0.83 -7.99 -5.14
N THR A 127 -1.31 -9.15 -5.59
CA THR A 127 -2.31 -9.95 -4.87
C THR A 127 -1.79 -10.40 -3.50
N ALA A 128 -0.54 -10.87 -3.42
CA ALA A 128 0.08 -11.28 -2.15
C ALA A 128 0.15 -10.11 -1.17
N MET A 129 0.60 -8.94 -1.63
CA MET A 129 0.69 -7.73 -0.80
C MET A 129 -0.69 -7.24 -0.34
N THR A 130 -1.67 -7.21 -1.23
CA THR A 130 -3.05 -6.77 -0.90
C THR A 130 -3.68 -7.72 0.10
N LEU A 131 -3.51 -9.04 -0.08
CA LEU A 131 -4.00 -10.03 0.86
C LEU A 131 -3.33 -9.91 2.23
N ALA A 132 -2.01 -9.73 2.27
CA ALA A 132 -1.26 -9.53 3.52
C ALA A 132 -1.74 -8.29 4.28
N GLN A 133 -1.96 -7.18 3.57
CA GLN A 133 -2.51 -5.95 4.15
C GLN A 133 -3.93 -6.17 4.69
N GLY A 134 -4.80 -6.79 3.91
CA GLY A 134 -6.18 -7.10 4.32
C GLY A 134 -6.22 -7.99 5.57
N LEU A 135 -5.44 -9.06 5.61
CA LEU A 135 -5.34 -9.94 6.77
C LEU A 135 -4.79 -9.21 8.00
N SER A 136 -3.82 -8.31 7.82
CA SER A 136 -3.29 -7.47 8.91
C SER A 136 -4.36 -6.53 9.48
N LEU A 137 -5.21 -5.93 8.63
CA LEU A 137 -6.35 -5.10 9.04
C LEU A 137 -7.43 -5.91 9.77
N LEU A 138 -7.50 -7.21 9.53
CA LEU A 138 -8.39 -8.12 10.29
C LEU A 138 -7.80 -8.54 11.65
N GLY A 139 -6.63 -8.03 12.02
CA GLY A 139 -5.96 -8.30 13.29
C GLY A 139 -5.03 -9.52 13.27
N LEU A 140 -4.91 -10.22 12.13
CA LEU A 140 -4.03 -11.38 11.99
C LEU A 140 -2.55 -10.95 11.95
N ARG A 141 -1.67 -11.83 12.40
CA ARG A 141 -0.22 -11.65 12.24
C ARG A 141 0.18 -12.23 10.88
N VAL A 142 0.71 -11.41 10.03
CA VAL A 142 1.22 -11.79 8.71
C VAL A 142 2.74 -11.59 8.71
N LEU A 143 3.47 -12.55 8.21
CA LEU A 143 4.93 -12.56 8.09
C LEU A 143 5.31 -12.58 6.61
#